data_15d5d8ba95e50a4c929b348b47544f4c
#
_entry.id   15d5d8ba95e50a4c929b348b47544f4c
#
_cell.length_a   1.000
_cell.length_b   1.000
_cell.length_c   1.000
_cell.angle_alpha   90.00
_cell.angle_beta   90.00
_cell.angle_gamma   90.00
#
_symmetry.space_group_name_H-M   'P 1'
#
loop_
_entity.id
_entity.type
_entity.pdbx_description
1 polymer ?
#
loop_
_entity_poly.entity_id
_entity_poly.type
_entity_poly.pdbx_seq_one_letter_code
_entity_poly.pdbx_strand_id
1 'polypeptide(L)' 'MADQDAMRAITSAVAGLADDPYPTEAFHRGEYHRLRVGVYRVTYVVVDDLITVQRVDRVG' A
#
# COMPACT_ATOMS: atom_id res chain seq x y z
N MET A 1 -18.62 -5.53 -10.26
CA MET A 1 -18.33 -5.46 -8.86
C MET A 1 -17.05 -4.71 -8.59
N ALA A 2 -17.01 -4.10 -7.46
CA ALA A 2 -15.90 -3.25 -7.06
C ALA A 2 -14.59 -4.00 -6.81
N ASP A 3 -14.64 -5.34 -6.68
CA ASP A 3 -13.45 -6.10 -6.28
C ASP A 3 -12.33 -6.03 -7.30
N GLN A 4 -12.66 -6.11 -8.59
CA GLN A 4 -11.62 -6.01 -9.62
C GLN A 4 -11.05 -4.60 -9.71
N ASP A 5 -11.89 -3.60 -9.54
CA ASP A 5 -11.43 -2.21 -9.54
C ASP A 5 -10.56 -1.95 -8.32
N ALA A 6 -10.95 -2.49 -7.16
CA ALA A 6 -10.18 -2.35 -5.94
C ALA A 6 -8.82 -3.03 -6.08
N MET A 7 -8.78 -4.25 -6.61
CA MET A 7 -7.53 -4.96 -6.81
C MET A 7 -6.62 -4.23 -7.79
N ARG A 8 -7.19 -3.67 -8.84
CA ARG A 8 -6.42 -2.91 -9.81
C ARG A 8 -5.84 -1.65 -9.17
N ALA A 9 -6.63 -0.97 -8.37
CA ALA A 9 -6.18 0.23 -7.67
C ALA A 9 -5.05 -0.10 -6.68
N ILE A 10 -5.20 -1.19 -5.94
CA ILE A 10 -4.18 -1.64 -4.99
C ILE A 10 -2.90 -2.02 -5.74
N THR A 11 -3.02 -2.79 -6.82
CA THR A 11 -1.87 -3.19 -7.61
C THR A 11 -1.14 -1.97 -8.18
N SER A 12 -1.89 -1.00 -8.68
CA SER A 12 -1.31 0.23 -9.21
C SER A 12 -0.59 1.02 -8.11
N ALA A 13 -1.21 1.12 -6.93
CA ALA A 13 -0.61 1.83 -5.81
C ALA A 13 0.68 1.15 -5.36
N VAL A 14 0.68 -0.18 -5.27
CA VAL A 14 1.87 -0.95 -4.89
C VAL A 14 2.97 -0.79 -5.93
N ALA A 15 2.60 -0.82 -7.22
CA ALA A 15 3.57 -0.60 -8.28
C ALA A 15 4.23 0.78 -8.18
N GLY A 16 3.46 1.79 -7.80
CA GLY A 16 3.99 3.14 -7.58
C GLY A 16 5.00 3.20 -6.46
N LEU A 17 4.91 2.32 -5.48
CA LEU A 17 5.86 2.27 -4.38
C LEU A 17 7.26 1.86 -4.83
N ALA A 18 7.38 1.19 -5.97
CA ALA A 18 8.68 0.85 -6.52
C ALA A 18 9.50 2.10 -6.87
N ASP A 19 8.81 3.15 -7.33
CA ASP A 19 9.45 4.42 -7.65
C ASP A 19 9.57 5.33 -6.43
N ASP A 20 8.59 5.27 -5.53
CA ASP A 20 8.58 6.09 -4.31
C ASP A 20 8.03 5.25 -3.17
N PRO A 21 8.90 4.55 -2.43
CA PRO A 21 8.45 3.71 -1.30
C PRO A 21 7.96 4.53 -0.09
N TYR A 22 8.17 5.83 -0.10
CA TYR A 22 7.80 6.69 1.03
C TYR A 22 6.93 7.85 0.55
N PRO A 23 5.75 7.56 -0.04
CA PRO A 23 4.88 8.64 -0.49
C PRO A 23 4.39 9.48 0.69
N THR A 24 4.14 10.75 0.43
CA THR A 24 3.73 11.68 1.46
C THR A 24 2.45 11.26 2.15
N GLU A 25 1.53 10.64 1.43
CA GLU A 25 0.25 10.20 1.98
C GLU A 25 0.34 8.89 2.76
N ALA A 26 1.48 8.21 2.74
CA ALA A 26 1.65 6.99 3.52
C ALA A 26 2.01 7.34 4.96
N PHE A 27 1.34 6.68 5.89
CA PHE A 27 1.68 6.76 7.30
C PHE A 27 2.72 5.69 7.60
N HIS A 28 3.76 6.04 8.35
CA HIS A 28 4.76 5.04 8.71
C HIS A 28 5.01 5.01 10.21
N ARG A 29 5.36 3.83 10.68
CA ARG A 29 5.72 3.63 12.08
C ARG A 29 6.81 2.55 12.11
N GLY A 30 8.05 2.97 12.40
CA GLY A 30 9.19 2.07 12.31
C GLY A 30 9.38 1.62 10.88
N GLU A 31 9.46 0.31 10.67
CA GLU A 31 9.58 -0.28 9.33
C GLU A 31 8.25 -0.42 8.61
N TYR A 32 7.14 -0.24 9.32
CA TYR A 32 5.82 -0.44 8.77
C TYR A 32 5.28 0.82 8.15
N HIS A 33 4.66 0.67 7.00
CA HIS A 33 4.04 1.76 6.29
C HIS A 33 2.59 1.38 5.97
N ARG A 34 1.71 2.36 6.00
CA ARG A 34 0.31 2.15 5.66
C ARG A 34 -0.11 3.17 4.62
N LEU A 35 -0.69 2.67 3.55
CA LEU A 35 -1.17 3.50 2.46
C LEU A 35 -2.65 3.26 2.25
N ARG A 36 -3.43 4.33 2.24
CA ARG A 36 -4.86 4.24 1.99
C ARG A 36 -5.13 4.23 0.50
N VAL A 37 -5.85 3.21 0.04
CA VAL A 37 -6.26 3.10 -1.36
C VAL A 37 -7.78 2.93 -1.37
N GLY A 38 -8.51 4.02 -1.58
CA GLY A 38 -9.96 4.00 -1.51
C GLY A 38 -10.44 3.59 -0.13
N VAL A 39 -11.18 2.49 -0.05
CA VAL A 39 -11.68 1.95 1.23
C VAL A 39 -10.75 0.90 1.81
N TYR A 40 -9.58 0.71 1.22
CA TYR A 40 -8.62 -0.29 1.68
C TYR A 40 -7.40 0.36 2.26
N ARG A 41 -6.75 -0.36 3.16
CA ARG A 41 -5.48 0.05 3.74
C ARG A 41 -4.46 -1.03 3.46
N VAL A 42 -3.37 -0.65 2.79
CA VAL A 42 -2.27 -1.56 2.48
C VAL A 42 -1.18 -1.32 3.50
N THR A 43 -0.81 -2.37 4.22
CA THR A 43 0.31 -2.33 5.16
C THR A 43 1.49 -3.04 4.52
N TYR A 44 2.61 -2.36 4.44
CA TYR A 44 3.80 -2.90 3.81
C TYR A 44 5.05 -2.55 4.61
N VAL A 45 6.11 -3.28 4.32
CA VAL A 45 7.42 -3.09 4.94
C VAL A 45 8.43 -2.83 3.83
N VAL A 46 9.35 -1.90 4.08
CA VAL A 46 10.45 -1.62 3.14
C VAL A 46 11.76 -2.00 3.82
N VAL A 47 12.44 -2.98 3.26
CA VAL A 47 13.75 -3.44 3.75
C VAL A 47 14.67 -3.57 2.55
N ASP A 48 15.80 -2.87 2.57
CA ASP A 48 16.78 -2.90 1.49
C ASP A 48 16.16 -2.62 0.12
N ASP A 49 15.30 -1.60 0.08
CA ASP A 49 14.56 -1.19 -1.11
C ASP A 49 13.59 -2.25 -1.63
N LEU A 50 13.34 -3.29 -0.84
CA LEU A 50 12.35 -4.31 -1.16
C LEU A 50 11.06 -4.02 -0.42
N ILE A 51 9.96 -3.94 -1.16
CA ILE A 51 8.64 -3.68 -0.61
C ILE A 51 7.91 -5.01 -0.44
N THR A 52 7.52 -5.31 0.78
CA THR A 52 6.75 -6.52 1.08
C THR A 52 5.39 -6.10 1.63
N VAL A 53 4.33 -6.45 0.91
CA VAL A 53 2.97 -6.20 1.37
C VAL A 53 2.64 -7.22 2.44
N GLN A 54 2.37 -6.74 3.65
CA GLN A 54 2.05 -7.60 4.80
C GLN A 54 0.57 -7.89 4.88
N ARG A 55 -0.24 -6.88 4.57
CA ARG A 55 -1.66 -6.99 4.84
C ARG A 55 -2.45 -5.97 4.03
N VAL A 56 -3.65 -6.35 3.62
CA VAL A 56 -4.61 -5.45 2.99
C VAL A 56 -5.91 -5.56 3.78
N ASP A 57 -6.36 -4.45 4.35
CA ASP A 57 -7.56 -4.37 5.16
C ASP A 57 -8.57 -3.43 4.53
N ARG A 58 -9.83 -3.73 4.76
CA ARG A 58 -10.89 -2.81 4.42
C ARG A 58 -11.15 -1.90 5.62
N VAL A 59 -11.13 -0.59 5.39
CA VAL A 59 -11.28 0.40 6.47
C VAL A 59 -12.48 1.32 6.29
N GLY A 60 -13.25 1.12 5.25
CA GLY A 60 -14.38 2.00 4.97
C GLY A 60 -15.70 1.30 4.97
#